data_7f4c30f9db87946734b286bd11b78ed5
#
_entry.id   7f4c30f9db87946734b286bd11b78ed5
#
_cell.length_a   1.000
_cell.length_b   1.000
_cell.length_c   1.000
_cell.angle_alpha   90.00
_cell.angle_beta   90.00
_cell.angle_gamma   90.00
#
_symmetry.space_group_name_H-M   'P 1'
#
loop_
_entity.id
_entity.type
_entity.pdbx_description
1 polymer ?
#
loop_
_entity_poly.entity_id
_entity_poly.type
_entity_poly.pdbx_seq_one_letter_code
_entity_poly.pdbx_strand_id
1 'polypeptide(L)'
;RQMKEQFYNWPANAGMRPSIVGKYDEGGEWILPSTGELTPATIAGVIGKRIQRFFTAESIEQRLRWMEEKEAEMALPRANFPRVPHYCSGCPHNTSTVVPEGSRALGGIGCHYMVTWMDRSTDTFTHMGGEGVTWSGQAPFTETEHVFQNLGDGTFFHSGSLAVRQSVATGVNITYKILY
;
A
#
# COMPACT_ATOMS: atom_id res chain seq x y z
N ARG A 1 20.13 0.09 7.97
CA ARG A 1 20.99 0.92 8.82
C ARG A 1 21.33 0.18 10.11
N GLN A 2 20.38 -0.25 10.92
CA GLN A 2 20.59 -0.94 12.20
C GLN A 2 21.50 -2.16 12.06
N MET A 3 21.24 -3.06 11.10
CA MET A 3 22.09 -4.24 10.87
C MET A 3 23.55 -3.84 10.55
N LYS A 4 23.75 -2.81 9.74
CA LYS A 4 25.09 -2.32 9.40
C LYS A 4 25.81 -1.78 10.63
N GLU A 5 25.12 -0.99 11.44
CA GLU A 5 25.66 -0.44 12.68
C GLU A 5 26.03 -1.54 13.69
N GLN A 6 25.14 -2.51 13.90
CA GLN A 6 25.41 -3.63 14.80
C GLN A 6 26.59 -4.49 14.32
N PHE A 7 26.60 -4.82 13.03
CA PHE A 7 27.63 -5.68 12.44
C PHE A 7 29.00 -5.04 12.48
N TYR A 8 29.10 -3.73 12.19
CA TYR A 8 30.38 -3.01 12.17
C TYR A 8 30.91 -2.69 13.55
N ASN A 9 30.04 -2.57 14.55
CA ASN A 9 30.43 -2.30 15.92
C ASN A 9 30.73 -3.57 16.72
N TRP A 10 30.48 -4.76 16.15
CA TRP A 10 30.78 -6.00 16.82
C TRP A 10 32.29 -6.26 16.83
N PRO A 11 32.93 -6.38 18.04
CA PRO A 11 34.40 -6.55 18.17
C PRO A 11 34.97 -7.75 17.40
N ALA A 12 34.22 -8.86 17.34
CA ALA A 12 34.59 -10.06 16.60
C ALA A 12 34.80 -9.82 15.09
N ASN A 13 34.24 -8.74 14.54
CA ASN A 13 34.33 -8.40 13.12
C ASN A 13 35.39 -7.33 12.81
N ALA A 14 36.22 -6.94 13.76
CA ALA A 14 37.21 -5.86 13.59
C ALA A 14 38.21 -6.13 12.45
N GLY A 15 38.51 -7.39 12.16
CA GLY A 15 39.41 -7.80 11.06
C GLY A 15 38.71 -8.12 9.73
N MET A 16 37.39 -8.29 9.73
CA MET A 16 36.62 -8.64 8.53
C MET A 16 35.35 -7.82 8.50
N ARG A 17 35.32 -6.75 7.73
CA ARG A 17 34.14 -5.92 7.53
C ARG A 17 33.50 -6.25 6.19
N PRO A 18 32.46 -7.08 6.14
CA PRO A 18 31.76 -7.34 4.91
C PRO A 18 31.08 -6.08 4.39
N SER A 19 31.00 -5.97 3.07
CA SER A 19 30.21 -4.91 2.47
C SER A 19 28.72 -5.20 2.73
N ILE A 20 28.05 -4.26 3.42
CA ILE A 20 26.62 -4.31 3.69
C ILE A 20 25.95 -3.20 2.89
N VAL A 21 25.18 -3.60 1.88
CA VAL A 21 24.41 -2.70 1.03
C VAL A 21 22.92 -2.82 1.30
N GLY A 22 22.18 -1.82 0.93
CA GLY A 22 20.71 -1.79 1.04
C GLY A 22 20.08 -1.26 -0.24
N LYS A 23 19.53 -0.06 -0.19
CA LYS A 23 18.98 0.62 -1.36
C LYS A 23 20.07 1.18 -2.27
N TYR A 24 21.23 1.44 -1.73
CA TYR A 24 22.42 1.92 -2.44
C TYR A 24 23.53 0.90 -2.39
N ASP A 25 24.33 0.86 -3.42
CA ASP A 25 25.57 0.10 -3.44
C ASP A 25 26.73 0.84 -2.73
N GLU A 26 27.94 0.32 -2.86
CA GLU A 26 29.15 0.91 -2.27
C GLU A 26 29.55 2.25 -2.88
N GLY A 27 29.15 2.48 -4.13
CA GLY A 27 29.39 3.73 -4.87
C GLY A 27 28.33 4.80 -4.63
N GLY A 28 27.25 4.47 -3.91
CA GLY A 28 26.12 5.36 -3.68
C GLY A 28 25.04 5.30 -4.78
N GLU A 29 25.14 4.36 -5.72
CA GLU A 29 24.16 4.17 -6.78
C GLU A 29 22.95 3.38 -6.26
N TRP A 30 21.76 3.75 -6.75
CA TRP A 30 20.52 3.04 -6.43
C TRP A 30 20.53 1.63 -7.00
N ILE A 31 20.32 0.64 -6.14
CA ILE A 31 20.14 -0.77 -6.53
C ILE A 31 18.75 -1.30 -6.23
N LEU A 32 18.02 -0.67 -5.33
CA LEU A 32 16.62 -0.98 -5.03
C LEU A 32 15.81 0.32 -4.93
N PRO A 33 14.60 0.37 -5.48
CA PRO A 33 13.76 1.57 -5.42
C PRO A 33 13.36 1.90 -3.98
N SER A 34 13.12 3.18 -3.71
CA SER A 34 12.58 3.68 -2.43
C SER A 34 11.06 3.74 -2.42
N THR A 35 10.45 3.69 -3.60
CA THR A 35 9.01 3.80 -3.82
C THR A 35 8.48 2.55 -4.50
N GLY A 36 7.20 2.29 -4.33
CA GLY A 36 6.55 1.13 -4.91
C GLY A 36 6.83 -0.17 -4.15
N GLU A 37 6.50 -1.26 -4.78
CA GLU A 37 6.65 -2.60 -4.22
C GLU A 37 8.02 -3.20 -4.55
N LEU A 38 8.66 -3.79 -3.54
CA LEU A 38 9.86 -4.61 -3.74
C LEU A 38 9.44 -6.04 -4.06
N THR A 39 9.28 -6.34 -5.33
CA THR A 39 8.89 -7.69 -5.77
C THR A 39 10.03 -8.69 -5.55
N PRO A 40 9.72 -9.99 -5.37
CA PRO A 40 10.74 -11.04 -5.34
C PRO A 40 11.64 -11.03 -6.57
N ALA A 41 11.12 -10.71 -7.74
CA ALA A 41 11.88 -10.61 -8.98
C ALA A 41 12.92 -9.48 -8.91
N THR A 42 12.51 -8.28 -8.48
CA THR A 42 13.42 -7.14 -8.30
C THR A 42 14.55 -7.47 -7.32
N ILE A 43 14.21 -8.09 -6.19
CA ILE A 43 15.20 -8.48 -5.16
C ILE A 43 16.14 -9.56 -5.71
N ALA A 44 15.61 -10.60 -6.36
CA ALA A 44 16.41 -11.68 -6.95
C ALA A 44 17.35 -11.16 -8.03
N GLY A 45 16.90 -10.21 -8.86
CA GLY A 45 17.74 -9.55 -9.86
C GLY A 45 18.96 -8.85 -9.25
N VAL A 46 18.73 -8.06 -8.18
CA VAL A 46 19.83 -7.39 -7.46
C VAL A 46 20.78 -8.41 -6.82
N ILE A 47 20.26 -9.42 -6.13
CA ILE A 47 21.09 -10.47 -5.50
C ILE A 47 21.90 -11.21 -6.55
N GLY A 48 21.28 -11.62 -7.66
CA GLY A 48 21.96 -12.34 -8.74
C GLY A 48 23.09 -11.52 -9.35
N LYS A 49 22.86 -10.24 -9.70
CA LYS A 49 23.89 -9.33 -10.22
C LYS A 49 25.04 -9.12 -9.22
N ARG A 50 24.77 -9.13 -7.94
CA ARG A 50 25.83 -9.01 -6.93
C ARG A 50 26.62 -10.28 -6.72
N ILE A 51 25.99 -11.44 -6.76
CA ILE A 51 26.66 -12.75 -6.67
C ILE A 51 27.63 -12.92 -7.83
N GLN A 52 27.29 -12.48 -9.02
CA GLN A 52 28.15 -12.57 -10.22
C GLN A 52 29.50 -11.85 -10.05
N ARG A 53 29.67 -10.96 -9.08
CA ARG A 53 30.96 -10.35 -8.74
C ARG A 53 31.97 -11.35 -8.16
N PHE A 54 31.49 -12.46 -7.60
CA PHE A 54 32.27 -13.44 -6.88
C PHE A 54 32.15 -14.85 -7.48
N PHE A 55 31.01 -15.14 -8.07
CA PHE A 55 30.68 -16.46 -8.59
C PHE A 55 29.77 -16.33 -9.81
N THR A 56 30.18 -16.95 -10.91
CA THR A 56 29.38 -17.03 -12.13
C THR A 56 28.93 -18.47 -12.36
N ALA A 57 27.65 -18.63 -12.66
CA ALA A 57 27.07 -19.90 -13.08
C ALA A 57 26.08 -19.65 -14.21
N GLU A 58 26.14 -20.51 -15.24
CA GLU A 58 25.26 -20.37 -16.38
C GLU A 58 23.78 -20.36 -16.02
N SER A 59 23.38 -21.13 -15.01
CA SER A 59 22.03 -21.18 -14.51
C SER A 59 21.56 -19.83 -13.92
N ILE A 60 22.43 -19.08 -13.26
CA ILE A 60 22.15 -17.74 -12.74
C ILE A 60 21.96 -16.76 -13.89
N GLU A 61 22.85 -16.79 -14.87
CA GLU A 61 22.77 -15.91 -16.05
C GLU A 61 21.52 -16.17 -16.88
N GLN A 62 21.20 -17.43 -17.12
CA GLN A 62 19.98 -17.82 -17.83
C GLN A 62 18.73 -17.32 -17.10
N ARG A 63 18.70 -17.46 -15.75
CA ARG A 63 17.57 -17.03 -14.94
C ARG A 63 17.42 -15.51 -14.93
N LEU A 64 18.52 -14.76 -14.82
CA LEU A 64 18.49 -13.30 -14.86
C LEU A 64 17.99 -12.80 -16.22
N ARG A 65 18.50 -13.33 -17.32
CA ARG A 65 18.01 -13.01 -18.67
C ARG A 65 16.52 -13.30 -18.84
N TRP A 66 16.09 -14.47 -18.42
CA TRP A 66 14.68 -14.83 -18.46
C TRP A 66 13.79 -13.86 -17.66
N MET A 67 14.27 -13.40 -16.49
CA MET A 67 13.53 -12.42 -15.68
C MET A 67 13.46 -11.06 -16.39
N GLU A 68 14.56 -10.58 -16.95
CA GLU A 68 14.62 -9.32 -17.69
C GLU A 68 13.71 -9.36 -18.94
N GLU A 69 13.71 -10.47 -19.68
CA GLU A 69 12.80 -10.68 -20.81
C GLU A 69 11.33 -10.63 -20.38
N LYS A 70 10.98 -11.29 -19.27
CA LYS A 70 9.61 -11.29 -18.75
C LYS A 70 9.18 -9.93 -18.22
N GLU A 71 10.05 -9.19 -17.58
CA GLU A 71 9.76 -7.81 -17.16
C GLU A 71 9.54 -6.90 -18.37
N ALA A 72 10.38 -7.01 -19.40
CA ALA A 72 10.20 -6.26 -20.65
C ALA A 72 8.89 -6.62 -21.36
N GLU A 73 8.54 -7.91 -21.43
CA GLU A 73 7.26 -8.37 -21.98
C GLU A 73 6.06 -7.84 -21.18
N MET A 74 6.17 -7.79 -19.86
CA MET A 74 5.10 -7.27 -18.97
C MET A 74 4.99 -5.74 -19.04
N ALA A 75 6.05 -5.03 -19.38
CA ALA A 75 6.04 -3.58 -19.53
C ALA A 75 5.39 -3.12 -20.85
N LEU A 76 5.19 -4.02 -21.81
CA LEU A 76 4.47 -3.70 -23.04
C LEU A 76 3.01 -3.34 -22.73
N PRO A 77 2.44 -2.32 -23.41
CA PRO A 77 1.04 -1.95 -23.23
C PRO A 77 0.15 -3.18 -23.53
N ARG A 78 -0.47 -3.70 -22.48
CA ARG A 78 -1.50 -4.73 -22.65
C ARG A 78 -2.74 -4.06 -23.22
N ALA A 79 -3.54 -4.84 -23.98
CA ALA A 79 -4.75 -4.36 -24.65
C ALA A 79 -5.58 -3.37 -23.78
N ASN A 80 -6.18 -2.37 -24.42
CA ASN A 80 -6.86 -1.19 -23.85
C ASN A 80 -8.10 -1.46 -22.97
N PHE A 81 -8.19 -2.62 -22.33
CA PHE A 81 -9.31 -2.96 -21.44
C PHE A 81 -8.80 -3.38 -20.05
N PRO A 82 -8.32 -2.44 -19.24
CA PRO A 82 -7.96 -2.76 -17.86
C PRO A 82 -9.22 -3.20 -17.12
N ARG A 83 -9.11 -4.30 -16.37
CA ARG A 83 -10.17 -4.68 -15.43
C ARG A 83 -10.13 -3.73 -14.26
N VAL A 84 -11.08 -2.84 -14.18
CA VAL A 84 -11.27 -1.98 -13.03
C VAL A 84 -11.93 -2.79 -11.92
N PRO A 85 -11.45 -2.71 -10.66
CA PRO A 85 -12.11 -3.34 -9.53
C PRO A 85 -13.57 -2.91 -9.44
N HIS A 86 -14.47 -3.87 -9.21
CA HIS A 86 -15.91 -3.64 -9.11
C HIS A 86 -16.54 -4.67 -8.18
N TYR A 87 -17.74 -4.37 -7.70
CA TYR A 87 -18.51 -5.30 -6.87
C TYR A 87 -19.10 -6.45 -7.68
N CYS A 88 -19.24 -7.59 -7.03
CA CYS A 88 -19.93 -8.73 -7.64
C CYS A 88 -21.37 -8.36 -8.01
N SER A 89 -21.93 -9.04 -9.02
CA SER A 89 -23.34 -8.90 -9.38
C SER A 89 -24.24 -9.26 -8.19
N GLY A 90 -25.18 -8.38 -7.86
CA GLY A 90 -26.08 -8.56 -6.71
C GLY A 90 -25.45 -8.27 -5.33
N CYS A 91 -24.20 -7.83 -5.27
CA CYS A 91 -23.58 -7.47 -4.02
C CYS A 91 -24.27 -6.26 -3.37
N PRO A 92 -24.56 -6.29 -2.04
CA PRO A 92 -25.17 -5.17 -1.33
C PRO A 92 -24.37 -3.87 -1.44
N HIS A 93 -23.05 -3.95 -1.59
CA HIS A 93 -22.19 -2.78 -1.75
C HIS A 93 -22.50 -1.95 -3.00
N ASN A 94 -23.17 -2.52 -4.00
CA ASN A 94 -23.63 -1.78 -5.17
C ASN A 94 -24.59 -0.65 -4.80
N THR A 95 -25.37 -0.81 -3.75
CA THR A 95 -26.34 0.19 -3.26
C THR A 95 -25.84 0.90 -2.00
N SER A 96 -25.26 0.19 -1.04
CA SER A 96 -24.87 0.74 0.25
C SER A 96 -23.72 1.76 0.18
N THR A 97 -22.91 1.73 -0.89
CA THR A 97 -21.81 2.69 -1.08
C THR A 97 -22.22 3.95 -1.83
N VAL A 98 -23.44 4.00 -2.36
CA VAL A 98 -23.98 5.22 -2.98
C VAL A 98 -24.22 6.27 -1.90
N VAL A 99 -23.88 7.53 -2.21
CA VAL A 99 -24.15 8.70 -1.37
C VAL A 99 -24.99 9.71 -2.15
N PRO A 100 -25.73 10.60 -1.47
CA PRO A 100 -26.48 11.66 -2.12
C PRO A 100 -25.58 12.53 -3.00
N GLU A 101 -26.15 13.09 -4.07
CA GLU A 101 -25.45 14.02 -4.94
C GLU A 101 -24.90 15.21 -4.14
N GLY A 102 -23.69 15.64 -4.46
CA GLY A 102 -22.99 16.71 -3.74
C GLY A 102 -22.36 16.27 -2.40
N SER A 103 -22.60 15.03 -1.95
CA SER A 103 -21.99 14.50 -0.74
C SER A 103 -20.60 13.92 -1.02
N ARG A 104 -19.77 13.85 0.03
CA ARG A 104 -18.46 13.22 0.03
C ARG A 104 -18.46 11.98 0.92
N ALA A 105 -17.80 10.92 0.47
CA ALA A 105 -17.56 9.74 1.26
C ALA A 105 -16.06 9.46 1.43
N LEU A 106 -15.73 8.76 2.49
CA LEU A 106 -14.39 8.27 2.80
C LEU A 106 -14.38 6.75 2.69
N GLY A 107 -13.32 6.22 2.08
CA GLY A 107 -13.13 4.78 1.89
C GLY A 107 -12.80 4.08 3.20
N GLY A 108 -13.23 2.83 3.30
CA GLY A 108 -12.81 1.90 4.34
C GLY A 108 -12.06 0.73 3.74
N ILE A 109 -11.51 -0.16 4.56
CA ILE A 109 -10.74 -1.33 4.12
C ILE A 109 -11.63 -2.57 4.11
N GLY A 110 -11.74 -3.20 2.94
CA GLY A 110 -12.58 -4.37 2.66
C GLY A 110 -13.02 -4.37 1.20
N CYS A 111 -13.98 -5.20 0.80
CA CYS A 111 -14.51 -5.16 -0.57
C CYS A 111 -15.06 -3.78 -0.93
N HIS A 112 -15.63 -3.07 0.02
CA HIS A 112 -16.13 -1.69 -0.15
C HIS A 112 -15.03 -0.67 -0.47
N TYR A 113 -13.75 -1.00 -0.28
CA TYR A 113 -12.64 -0.17 -0.75
C TYR A 113 -12.67 0.05 -2.27
N MET A 114 -13.18 -0.92 -3.02
CA MET A 114 -13.27 -0.84 -4.48
C MET A 114 -14.11 0.37 -4.97
N VAL A 115 -14.94 0.96 -4.12
CA VAL A 115 -15.69 2.18 -4.44
C VAL A 115 -14.79 3.35 -4.78
N THR A 116 -13.55 3.38 -4.32
CA THR A 116 -12.58 4.45 -4.63
C THR A 116 -12.17 4.48 -6.11
N TRP A 117 -12.40 3.38 -6.84
CA TRP A 117 -12.24 3.32 -8.30
C TRP A 117 -13.54 3.51 -9.08
N MET A 118 -14.65 3.77 -8.38
CA MET A 118 -15.96 4.01 -8.98
C MET A 118 -16.31 5.49 -8.85
N ASP A 119 -17.13 6.00 -9.79
CA ASP A 119 -17.65 7.36 -9.72
C ASP A 119 -18.78 7.45 -8.68
N ARG A 120 -18.41 7.53 -7.41
CA ARG A 120 -19.33 7.55 -6.25
C ARG A 120 -18.89 8.52 -5.16
N SER A 121 -18.20 9.58 -5.51
CA SER A 121 -17.77 10.65 -4.59
C SER A 121 -17.05 10.10 -3.34
N THR A 122 -16.29 8.99 -3.49
CA THR A 122 -15.57 8.34 -2.40
C THR A 122 -14.07 8.47 -2.63
N ASP A 123 -13.43 9.24 -1.77
CA ASP A 123 -12.01 9.52 -1.84
C ASP A 123 -11.34 9.06 -0.55
N THR A 124 -10.04 9.02 -0.57
CA THR A 124 -9.18 8.78 0.60
C THR A 124 -9.55 7.55 1.41
N PHE A 125 -8.60 7.03 2.10
CA PHE A 125 -8.77 5.93 3.05
C PHE A 125 -7.68 6.02 4.12
N THR A 126 -7.87 5.27 5.21
CA THR A 126 -6.88 5.11 6.26
C THR A 126 -6.81 3.64 6.67
N HIS A 127 -5.95 3.31 7.63
CA HIS A 127 -5.83 1.96 8.16
C HIS A 127 -7.10 1.50 8.88
N MET A 128 -7.27 0.19 8.99
CA MET A 128 -8.38 -0.41 9.72
C MET A 128 -8.36 0.03 11.19
N GLY A 129 -9.48 0.58 11.64
CA GLY A 129 -9.66 1.14 12.98
C GLY A 129 -9.42 2.65 13.11
N GLY A 130 -8.94 3.30 12.06
CA GLY A 130 -8.79 4.76 11.98
C GLY A 130 -9.81 5.44 11.08
N GLU A 131 -10.76 4.68 10.51
CA GLU A 131 -11.75 5.19 9.57
C GLU A 131 -12.59 6.31 10.21
N GLY A 132 -12.65 7.44 9.53
CA GLY A 132 -13.37 8.65 9.98
C GLY A 132 -12.59 9.55 10.94
N VAL A 133 -11.54 9.07 11.61
CA VAL A 133 -10.72 9.90 12.52
C VAL A 133 -10.01 11.03 11.77
N THR A 134 -9.60 10.78 10.52
CA THR A 134 -9.01 11.79 9.66
C THR A 134 -9.93 12.99 9.43
N TRP A 135 -11.25 12.75 9.40
CA TRP A 135 -12.24 13.82 9.29
C TRP A 135 -12.24 14.75 10.51
N SER A 136 -12.03 14.22 11.71
CA SER A 136 -11.89 15.03 12.91
C SER A 136 -10.76 16.07 12.81
N GLY A 137 -9.70 15.74 12.07
CA GLY A 137 -8.60 16.67 11.80
C GLY A 137 -8.88 17.62 10.64
N GLN A 138 -9.66 17.20 9.65
CA GLN A 138 -9.95 17.99 8.44
C GLN A 138 -11.11 18.98 8.61
N ALA A 139 -12.15 18.59 9.34
CA ALA A 139 -13.40 19.34 9.45
C ALA A 139 -13.21 20.84 9.79
N PRO A 140 -12.30 21.24 10.70
CA PRO A 140 -12.09 22.66 11.01
C PRO A 140 -11.48 23.49 9.87
N PHE A 141 -10.93 22.83 8.82
CA PHE A 141 -10.17 23.49 7.75
C PHE A 141 -10.80 23.34 6.37
N THR A 142 -12.05 22.94 6.29
CA THR A 142 -12.79 22.74 5.03
C THR A 142 -14.19 23.33 5.10
N GLU A 143 -14.74 23.70 3.95
CA GLU A 143 -16.13 24.12 3.79
C GLU A 143 -17.10 22.93 3.73
N THR A 144 -16.59 21.70 3.65
CA THR A 144 -17.40 20.49 3.69
C THR A 144 -18.02 20.33 5.06
N GLU A 145 -19.33 20.35 5.14
CA GLU A 145 -20.05 20.30 6.43
C GLU A 145 -20.22 18.87 6.97
N HIS A 146 -20.22 17.87 6.09
CA HIS A 146 -20.53 16.49 6.45
C HIS A 146 -19.83 15.51 5.51
N VAL A 147 -19.44 14.35 6.03
CA VAL A 147 -18.93 13.22 5.22
C VAL A 147 -19.60 11.91 5.61
N PHE A 148 -19.66 10.98 4.65
CA PHE A 148 -19.98 9.57 4.91
C PHE A 148 -18.70 8.78 5.05
N GLN A 149 -18.63 7.87 6.03
CA GLN A 149 -17.50 6.96 6.22
C GLN A 149 -17.95 5.52 6.04
N ASN A 150 -17.37 4.84 5.06
CA ASN A 150 -17.55 3.40 4.90
C ASN A 150 -16.66 2.67 5.91
N LEU A 151 -17.25 1.74 6.65
CA LEU A 151 -16.57 0.97 7.69
C LEU A 151 -17.05 -0.49 7.63
N GLY A 152 -16.13 -1.44 7.48
CA GLY A 152 -16.48 -2.85 7.50
C GLY A 152 -16.91 -3.31 8.91
N ASP A 153 -17.84 -4.26 8.96
CA ASP A 153 -18.32 -4.85 10.21
C ASP A 153 -17.20 -5.48 11.04
N GLY A 154 -16.33 -6.26 10.41
CA GLY A 154 -15.16 -6.83 11.06
C GLY A 154 -14.25 -5.77 11.67
N THR A 155 -13.95 -4.71 10.93
CA THR A 155 -13.19 -3.57 11.44
C THR A 155 -13.90 -2.87 12.60
N PHE A 156 -15.21 -2.68 12.50
CA PHE A 156 -16.00 -2.07 13.59
C PHE A 156 -15.82 -2.86 14.90
N PHE A 157 -15.92 -4.18 14.84
CA PHE A 157 -15.82 -5.02 16.04
C PHE A 157 -14.40 -5.08 16.62
N HIS A 158 -13.35 -5.16 15.79
CA HIS A 158 -12.00 -5.30 16.35
C HIS A 158 -11.35 -3.96 16.74
N SER A 159 -11.66 -2.85 16.07
CA SER A 159 -10.98 -1.56 16.33
C SER A 159 -11.75 -0.32 15.92
N GLY A 160 -12.62 -0.38 14.91
CA GLY A 160 -13.33 0.78 14.34
C GLY A 160 -14.31 1.45 15.32
N SER A 161 -14.79 0.73 16.32
CA SER A 161 -15.61 1.29 17.39
C SER A 161 -14.90 2.42 18.15
N LEU A 162 -13.57 2.39 18.24
CA LEU A 162 -12.78 3.47 18.83
C LEU A 162 -12.77 4.72 17.94
N ALA A 163 -12.71 4.55 16.62
CA ALA A 163 -12.80 5.65 15.66
C ALA A 163 -14.17 6.35 15.73
N VAL A 164 -15.25 5.58 15.85
CA VAL A 164 -16.61 6.14 16.04
C VAL A 164 -16.68 6.94 17.34
N ARG A 165 -16.15 6.40 18.45
CA ARG A 165 -16.10 7.11 19.74
C ARG A 165 -15.29 8.38 19.66
N GLN A 166 -14.17 8.39 18.94
CA GLN A 166 -13.35 9.57 18.72
C GLN A 166 -14.14 10.64 17.95
N SER A 167 -14.85 10.27 16.90
CA SER A 167 -15.67 11.20 16.11
C SER A 167 -16.79 11.80 16.92
N VAL A 168 -17.42 11.01 17.79
CA VAL A 168 -18.43 11.52 18.76
C VAL A 168 -17.78 12.52 19.75
N ALA A 169 -16.62 12.18 20.28
CA ALA A 169 -15.93 13.05 21.25
C ALA A 169 -15.49 14.39 20.66
N THR A 170 -15.13 14.41 19.36
CA THR A 170 -14.75 15.64 18.65
C THR A 170 -15.94 16.42 18.11
N GLY A 171 -17.15 15.86 18.14
CA GLY A 171 -18.38 16.53 17.70
C GLY A 171 -18.44 16.79 16.19
N VAL A 172 -17.65 16.10 15.37
CA VAL A 172 -17.66 16.28 13.91
C VAL A 172 -18.92 15.68 13.29
N ASN A 173 -19.39 16.33 12.23
CA ASN A 173 -20.55 15.87 11.49
C ASN A 173 -20.16 14.77 10.50
N ILE A 174 -20.45 13.52 10.84
CA ILE A 174 -20.08 12.32 10.08
C ILE A 174 -21.15 11.25 10.19
N THR A 175 -21.42 10.56 9.09
CA THR A 175 -22.27 9.36 9.08
C THR A 175 -21.44 8.13 8.80
N TYR A 176 -21.34 7.23 9.76
CA TYR A 176 -20.74 5.92 9.55
C TYR A 176 -21.73 4.97 8.89
N LYS A 177 -21.30 4.34 7.81
CA LYS A 177 -21.99 3.22 7.17
C LYS A 177 -21.24 1.94 7.50
N ILE A 178 -21.77 1.16 8.42
CA ILE A 178 -21.20 -0.15 8.77
C ILE A 178 -21.68 -1.15 7.72
N LEU A 179 -20.76 -1.63 6.92
CA LEU A 179 -21.02 -2.49 5.77
C LEU A 179 -20.71 -3.94 6.13
N TYR A 180 -21.76 -4.75 6.08
CA TYR A 180 -21.75 -6.18 6.39
C TYR A 180 -21.74 -7.01 5.11
#